data_b522b0e09c8c4e15f3d25809a6482c30
#
_entry.id   b522b0e09c8c4e15f3d25809a6482c30
#
_cell.length_a   1.000
_cell.length_b   1.000
_cell.length_c   1.000
_cell.angle_alpha   90.00
_cell.angle_beta   90.00
_cell.angle_gamma   90.00
#
_symmetry.space_group_name_H-M   'P 1'
#
loop_
_entity.id
_entity.type
_entity.pdbx_description
1 polymer ?
#
loop_
_entity_poly.entity_id
_entity_poly.type
_entity_poly.pdbx_seq_one_letter_code
_entity_poly.pdbx_strand_id
1 'polypeptide(L)'
;MPNLQSPICPLPHNHDEKIVLGHGSGGKMMTDLIAKTFQPPLSNPALNAGNDAGVVQPPPHTKLAISTDAHVVSPLFFPGGDIGRLAICGTVNDVAMMGAIPLYLTASFILEEGLKFSILKKVVASMQAAAEEAHVQVVAGDTKVVEKGKADGIYISTSGVGVLIEGHTIGGEQAKPGDIILVSGTIGDHGIAVLEARGDLGFQTQLKSDIAPLNHLIREMLKVSDQVHVLRDPTRGGVASALNEIARQSGVCVTLNESAIPVRPSVAAACEILGFDPLYIANEGKLVAIVGPEDASKILNTMHQTPYGEDAVIIGEVQEVPTGRLLMKTALGTTRVVDVLAGELLPRIC
;
A
#
# COMPACT_ATOMS: atom_id res chain seq x y z
N MET A 1 -58.54 31.39 5.17
CA MET A 1 -57.35 30.76 5.76
C MET A 1 -56.17 31.09 4.87
N PRO A 2 -55.14 31.80 5.33
CA PRO A 2 -53.99 32.11 4.48
C PRO A 2 -53.13 30.87 4.35
N ASN A 3 -52.71 30.56 3.11
CA ASN A 3 -51.75 29.50 2.76
C ASN A 3 -50.44 29.78 3.50
N LEU A 4 -50.15 29.00 4.52
CA LEU A 4 -48.81 28.87 5.09
C LEU A 4 -47.93 28.09 4.09
N GLN A 5 -47.30 28.79 3.14
CA GLN A 5 -46.16 28.27 2.43
C GLN A 5 -45.02 28.10 3.43
N SER A 6 -44.61 26.85 3.69
CA SER A 6 -43.43 26.58 4.46
C SER A 6 -42.24 27.36 3.87
N PRO A 7 -41.41 28.01 4.70
CA PRO A 7 -40.25 28.73 4.21
C PRO A 7 -39.31 27.69 3.54
N ILE A 8 -39.23 27.77 2.22
CA ILE A 8 -38.17 27.08 1.45
C ILE A 8 -36.88 27.80 1.84
N CYS A 9 -36.09 27.16 2.71
CA CYS A 9 -34.77 27.65 2.99
C CYS A 9 -34.00 27.66 1.65
N PRO A 10 -33.59 28.82 1.13
CA PRO A 10 -32.83 28.87 -0.09
C PRO A 10 -31.51 28.13 0.15
N LEU A 11 -31.31 26.97 -0.49
CA LEU A 11 -30.02 26.32 -0.52
C LEU A 11 -29.02 27.31 -1.12
N PRO A 12 -27.93 27.63 -0.44
CA PRO A 12 -26.92 28.54 -0.98
C PRO A 12 -26.34 27.96 -2.26
N HIS A 13 -26.06 28.83 -3.19
CA HIS A 13 -25.69 28.59 -4.57
C HIS A 13 -24.57 27.56 -4.76
N ASN A 14 -24.73 26.70 -5.79
CA ASN A 14 -23.74 25.83 -6.45
C ASN A 14 -22.78 25.05 -5.51
N HIS A 15 -23.31 24.07 -4.77
CA HIS A 15 -22.51 23.08 -4.05
C HIS A 15 -22.10 21.90 -4.95
N ASP A 16 -22.40 21.96 -6.27
CA ASP A 16 -22.12 20.86 -7.20
C ASP A 16 -20.62 20.75 -7.61
N GLU A 17 -19.82 21.78 -7.29
CA GLU A 17 -18.40 21.82 -7.66
C GLU A 17 -17.43 21.51 -6.51
N LYS A 18 -17.83 21.76 -5.26
CA LYS A 18 -16.95 21.63 -4.08
C LYS A 18 -17.63 20.94 -2.90
N ILE A 19 -16.82 20.21 -2.14
CA ILE A 19 -17.26 19.67 -0.85
C ILE A 19 -17.46 20.82 0.14
N VAL A 20 -18.57 20.76 0.90
CA VAL A 20 -18.88 21.65 2.01
C VAL A 20 -19.23 20.80 3.24
N LEU A 21 -19.23 21.41 4.45
CA LEU A 21 -19.49 20.70 5.72
C LEU A 21 -20.80 19.90 5.70
N GLY A 22 -21.84 20.39 5.02
CA GLY A 22 -23.12 19.68 4.87
C GLY A 22 -23.02 18.29 4.24
N HIS A 23 -21.99 18.01 3.44
CA HIS A 23 -21.76 16.67 2.88
C HIS A 23 -21.27 15.64 3.92
N GLY A 24 -20.84 16.08 5.10
CA GLY A 24 -20.44 15.22 6.21
C GLY A 24 -21.47 15.14 7.35
N SER A 25 -22.66 15.76 7.22
CA SER A 25 -23.61 15.96 8.34
C SER A 25 -24.71 14.89 8.45
N GLY A 26 -24.70 13.84 7.61
CA GLY A 26 -25.70 12.76 7.64
C GLY A 26 -27.04 13.10 6.95
N GLY A 27 -27.21 14.33 6.41
CA GLY A 27 -28.43 14.76 5.73
C GLY A 27 -28.45 14.49 4.23
N LYS A 28 -29.40 15.15 3.53
CA LYS A 28 -29.60 14.96 2.08
C LYS A 28 -28.33 15.15 1.25
N MET A 29 -27.49 16.13 1.59
CA MET A 29 -26.23 16.38 0.86
C MET A 29 -25.26 15.19 0.95
N MET A 30 -25.15 14.55 2.12
CA MET A 30 -24.35 13.34 2.31
C MET A 30 -24.93 12.16 1.52
N THR A 31 -26.25 11.97 1.60
CA THR A 31 -26.93 10.92 0.81
C THR A 31 -26.69 11.09 -0.69
N ASP A 32 -26.82 12.32 -1.19
CA ASP A 32 -26.56 12.65 -2.61
C ASP A 32 -25.08 12.43 -2.99
N LEU A 33 -24.15 12.80 -2.11
CA LEU A 33 -22.72 12.56 -2.30
C LEU A 33 -22.43 11.05 -2.44
N ILE A 34 -22.93 10.24 -1.50
CA ILE A 34 -22.75 8.78 -1.53
C ILE A 34 -23.33 8.18 -2.80
N ALA A 35 -24.60 8.51 -3.11
CA ALA A 35 -25.31 7.96 -4.25
C ALA A 35 -24.71 8.34 -5.62
N LYS A 36 -24.13 9.54 -5.74
CA LYS A 36 -23.64 10.07 -7.01
C LYS A 36 -22.12 9.88 -7.24
N THR A 37 -21.36 9.67 -6.16
CA THR A 37 -19.88 9.68 -6.23
C THR A 37 -19.24 8.37 -5.78
N PHE A 38 -19.68 7.80 -4.67
CA PHE A 38 -19.09 6.59 -4.12
C PHE A 38 -19.78 5.30 -4.61
N GLN A 39 -21.12 5.28 -4.54
CA GLN A 39 -21.89 4.08 -4.83
C GLN A 39 -21.70 3.56 -6.28
N PRO A 40 -21.75 4.39 -7.35
CA PRO A 40 -21.66 3.86 -8.71
C PRO A 40 -20.35 3.12 -8.98
N PRO A 41 -19.15 3.65 -8.67
CA PRO A 41 -17.89 2.97 -8.94
C PRO A 41 -17.60 1.80 -7.97
N LEU A 42 -18.11 1.82 -6.74
CA LEU A 42 -17.84 0.79 -5.72
C LEU A 42 -19.01 -0.20 -5.54
N SER A 43 -20.00 -0.17 -6.43
CA SER A 43 -21.26 -0.91 -6.34
C SER A 43 -21.04 -2.42 -6.18
N ASN A 44 -21.61 -2.99 -5.13
CA ASN A 44 -21.72 -4.44 -4.90
C ASN A 44 -22.93 -4.72 -3.97
N PRO A 45 -23.40 -5.98 -3.86
CA PRO A 45 -24.58 -6.31 -3.06
C PRO A 45 -24.50 -5.88 -1.58
N ALA A 46 -23.33 -6.01 -0.94
CA ALA A 46 -23.15 -5.65 0.47
C ALA A 46 -23.22 -4.13 0.67
N LEU A 47 -22.54 -3.35 -0.17
CA LEU A 47 -22.57 -1.88 -0.11
C LEU A 47 -23.94 -1.33 -0.49
N ASN A 48 -24.58 -1.88 -1.52
CA ASN A 48 -25.89 -1.43 -2.02
C ASN A 48 -27.06 -1.74 -1.06
N ALA A 49 -26.85 -2.65 -0.09
CA ALA A 49 -27.85 -2.93 0.95
C ALA A 49 -28.12 -1.69 1.84
N GLY A 50 -27.17 -0.76 1.91
CA GLY A 50 -27.33 0.51 2.65
C GLY A 50 -27.49 0.35 4.15
N ASN A 51 -27.00 -0.77 4.72
CA ASN A 51 -27.02 -1.03 6.15
C ASN A 51 -25.81 -0.39 6.85
N ASP A 52 -25.81 -0.35 8.19
CA ASP A 52 -24.71 0.19 9.00
C ASP A 52 -23.41 -0.61 8.84
N ALA A 53 -23.49 -1.86 8.34
CA ALA A 53 -22.34 -2.71 8.05
C ALA A 53 -22.56 -3.56 6.80
N GLY A 54 -21.48 -3.85 6.08
CA GLY A 54 -21.48 -4.84 5.01
C GLY A 54 -21.47 -6.26 5.60
N VAL A 55 -22.50 -7.06 5.27
CA VAL A 55 -22.57 -8.46 5.66
C VAL A 55 -21.96 -9.31 4.55
N VAL A 56 -20.91 -10.05 4.90
CA VAL A 56 -20.17 -10.93 3.99
C VAL A 56 -20.00 -12.30 4.64
N GLN A 57 -19.85 -13.34 3.83
CA GLN A 57 -19.68 -14.70 4.32
C GLN A 57 -18.36 -15.28 3.78
N PRO A 58 -17.32 -15.41 4.63
CA PRO A 58 -16.09 -16.10 4.26
C PRO A 58 -16.35 -17.61 4.13
N PRO A 59 -15.47 -18.38 3.45
CA PRO A 59 -15.55 -19.83 3.43
C PRO A 59 -15.54 -20.42 4.85
N PRO A 60 -16.27 -21.50 5.12
CA PRO A 60 -16.32 -22.11 6.44
C PRO A 60 -14.95 -22.67 6.86
N HIS A 61 -14.66 -22.62 8.16
CA HIS A 61 -13.44 -23.18 8.78
C HIS A 61 -12.11 -22.54 8.35
N THR A 62 -12.12 -21.32 7.81
CA THR A 62 -10.90 -20.59 7.41
C THR A 62 -10.42 -19.63 8.49
N LYS A 63 -9.09 -19.42 8.54
CA LYS A 63 -8.49 -18.32 9.32
C LYS A 63 -8.55 -17.04 8.51
N LEU A 64 -8.76 -15.92 9.19
CA LEU A 64 -8.83 -14.60 8.58
C LEU A 64 -7.57 -13.80 8.88
N ALA A 65 -7.04 -13.11 7.87
CA ALA A 65 -6.12 -12.00 8.03
C ALA A 65 -6.91 -10.69 7.98
N ILE A 66 -6.63 -9.78 8.90
CA ILE A 66 -7.27 -8.46 8.97
C ILE A 66 -6.17 -7.42 9.13
N SER A 67 -6.19 -6.39 8.28
CA SER A 67 -5.30 -5.24 8.37
C SER A 67 -6.09 -3.94 8.32
N THR A 68 -5.47 -2.85 8.78
CA THR A 68 -5.97 -1.50 8.62
C THR A 68 -4.81 -0.56 8.36
N ASP A 69 -5.02 0.38 7.43
CA ASP A 69 -4.03 1.36 7.05
C ASP A 69 -4.64 2.75 6.90
N ALA A 70 -3.80 3.79 7.00
CA ALA A 70 -4.19 5.19 6.87
C ALA A 70 -3.27 5.90 5.88
N HIS A 71 -3.86 6.45 4.83
CA HIS A 71 -3.14 7.03 3.70
C HIS A 71 -3.19 8.55 3.73
N VAL A 72 -1.98 9.15 3.79
CA VAL A 72 -1.74 10.58 3.87
C VAL A 72 -0.60 10.93 2.95
N VAL A 73 -0.87 11.10 1.66
CA VAL A 73 0.14 11.43 0.64
C VAL A 73 -0.04 12.84 0.10
N SER A 74 1.07 13.52 -0.15
CA SER A 74 1.09 14.83 -0.80
C SER A 74 2.18 14.87 -1.87
N PRO A 75 1.81 15.25 -3.13
CA PRO A 75 0.48 15.59 -3.63
C PRO A 75 -0.45 14.36 -3.74
N LEU A 76 -1.77 14.60 -3.86
CA LEU A 76 -2.78 13.53 -3.99
C LEU A 76 -2.60 12.68 -5.27
N PHE A 77 -2.06 13.29 -6.33
CA PHE A 77 -1.77 12.66 -7.62
C PHE A 77 -0.30 12.83 -7.95
N PHE A 78 0.35 11.76 -8.35
CA PHE A 78 1.76 11.73 -8.69
C PHE A 78 2.01 10.77 -9.87
N PRO A 79 3.15 10.81 -10.55
CA PRO A 79 3.44 9.89 -11.63
C PRO A 79 3.32 8.42 -11.17
N GLY A 80 2.47 7.65 -11.84
CA GLY A 80 2.26 6.23 -11.54
C GLY A 80 1.12 5.93 -10.56
N GLY A 81 0.50 6.95 -9.91
CA GLY A 81 -0.59 6.69 -8.98
C GLY A 81 -1.23 7.92 -8.35
N ASP A 82 -2.07 7.65 -7.37
CA ASP A 82 -2.76 8.63 -6.53
C ASP A 82 -3.15 7.99 -5.20
N ILE A 83 -3.66 8.80 -4.28
CA ILE A 83 -4.08 8.34 -2.95
C ILE A 83 -5.16 7.24 -3.01
N GLY A 84 -6.01 7.21 -4.05
CA GLY A 84 -7.05 6.19 -4.20
C GLY A 84 -6.49 4.82 -4.53
N ARG A 85 -5.55 4.74 -5.51
CA ARG A 85 -4.83 3.51 -5.82
C ARG A 85 -3.99 3.05 -4.63
N LEU A 86 -3.32 3.99 -3.98
CA LEU A 86 -2.50 3.72 -2.79
C LEU A 86 -3.34 3.06 -1.68
N ALA A 87 -4.51 3.62 -1.37
CA ALA A 87 -5.39 3.13 -0.32
C ALA A 87 -5.88 1.70 -0.54
N ILE A 88 -6.13 1.31 -1.78
CA ILE A 88 -6.53 -0.07 -2.10
C ILE A 88 -5.32 -1.00 -2.08
N CYS A 89 -4.24 -0.65 -2.80
CA CYS A 89 -3.07 -1.52 -2.94
C CYS A 89 -2.36 -1.76 -1.60
N GLY A 90 -2.16 -0.72 -0.77
CA GLY A 90 -1.49 -0.86 0.54
C GLY A 90 -2.19 -1.89 1.41
N THR A 91 -3.49 -1.73 1.66
CA THR A 91 -4.24 -2.67 2.51
C THR A 91 -4.38 -4.07 1.89
N VAL A 92 -4.51 -4.17 0.56
CA VAL A 92 -4.48 -5.46 -0.15
C VAL A 92 -3.15 -6.17 0.05
N ASN A 93 -2.05 -5.43 -0.05
CA ASN A 93 -0.71 -5.97 0.13
C ASN A 93 -0.48 -6.44 1.56
N ASP A 94 -0.85 -5.65 2.57
CA ASP A 94 -0.77 -6.04 3.99
C ASP A 94 -1.44 -7.40 4.24
N VAL A 95 -2.69 -7.56 3.78
CA VAL A 95 -3.43 -8.80 3.92
C VAL A 95 -2.73 -9.95 3.19
N ALA A 96 -2.24 -9.70 1.96
CA ALA A 96 -1.58 -10.70 1.15
C ALA A 96 -0.21 -11.13 1.70
N MET A 97 0.54 -10.22 2.38
CA MET A 97 1.82 -10.55 3.05
C MET A 97 1.68 -11.60 4.15
N MET A 98 0.47 -11.82 4.67
CA MET A 98 0.18 -12.91 5.61
C MET A 98 -0.11 -14.25 4.92
N GLY A 99 0.06 -14.35 3.60
CA GLY A 99 -0.31 -15.53 2.82
C GLY A 99 -1.82 -15.69 2.68
N ALA A 100 -2.56 -14.59 2.72
CA ALA A 100 -4.02 -14.59 2.59
C ALA A 100 -4.45 -14.13 1.20
N ILE A 101 -5.64 -14.56 0.79
CA ILE A 101 -6.36 -14.03 -0.36
C ILE A 101 -7.23 -12.88 0.13
N PRO A 102 -6.93 -11.61 -0.20
CA PRO A 102 -7.77 -10.48 0.15
C PRO A 102 -9.14 -10.62 -0.52
N LEU A 103 -10.22 -10.32 0.21
CA LEU A 103 -11.59 -10.44 -0.28
C LEU A 103 -12.34 -9.13 -0.23
N TYR A 104 -12.33 -8.49 0.94
CA TYR A 104 -13.16 -7.34 1.25
C TYR A 104 -12.35 -6.22 1.87
N LEU A 105 -12.73 -4.99 1.52
CA LEU A 105 -12.20 -3.77 2.12
C LEU A 105 -13.34 -2.93 2.68
N THR A 106 -13.03 -2.13 3.68
CA THR A 106 -13.81 -0.95 4.06
C THR A 106 -12.99 0.30 3.77
N ALA A 107 -13.64 1.44 3.50
CA ALA A 107 -12.94 2.69 3.23
C ALA A 107 -13.60 3.87 3.97
N SER A 108 -12.82 4.61 4.73
CA SER A 108 -13.23 5.82 5.42
C SER A 108 -12.52 7.03 4.84
N PHE A 109 -13.28 8.12 4.63
CA PHE A 109 -12.79 9.34 4.00
C PHE A 109 -12.92 10.52 4.97
N ILE A 110 -11.81 11.25 5.15
CA ILE A 110 -11.83 12.57 5.79
C ILE A 110 -11.58 13.59 4.68
N LEU A 111 -12.58 14.39 4.38
CA LEU A 111 -12.57 15.38 3.30
C LEU A 111 -12.46 16.79 3.88
N GLU A 112 -11.61 17.61 3.29
CA GLU A 112 -11.53 19.02 3.64
C GLU A 112 -12.59 19.82 2.90
N GLU A 113 -13.26 20.73 3.61
CA GLU A 113 -14.19 21.69 3.00
C GLU A 113 -13.50 22.52 1.91
N GLY A 114 -14.11 22.60 0.74
CA GLY A 114 -13.54 23.27 -0.44
C GLY A 114 -12.90 22.34 -1.44
N LEU A 115 -12.71 21.05 -1.12
CA LEU A 115 -12.24 20.04 -2.06
C LEU A 115 -13.20 19.98 -3.28
N LYS A 116 -12.63 20.00 -4.49
CA LYS A 116 -13.41 19.88 -5.72
C LYS A 116 -13.97 18.47 -5.89
N PHE A 117 -15.22 18.34 -6.26
CA PHE A 117 -15.83 17.04 -6.60
C PHE A 117 -15.09 16.31 -7.71
N SER A 118 -14.51 17.04 -8.68
CA SER A 118 -13.72 16.44 -9.76
C SER A 118 -12.48 15.70 -9.24
N ILE A 119 -11.87 16.17 -8.15
CA ILE A 119 -10.73 15.50 -7.47
C ILE A 119 -11.25 14.24 -6.80
N LEU A 120 -12.29 14.33 -5.97
CA LEU A 120 -12.87 13.20 -5.29
C LEU A 120 -13.29 12.08 -6.27
N LYS A 121 -13.99 12.45 -7.36
CA LYS A 121 -14.39 11.49 -8.40
C LYS A 121 -13.21 10.77 -9.04
N LYS A 122 -12.09 11.46 -9.29
CA LYS A 122 -10.87 10.83 -9.81
C LYS A 122 -10.29 9.83 -8.82
N VAL A 123 -10.20 10.20 -7.54
CA VAL A 123 -9.70 9.32 -6.48
C VAL A 123 -10.57 8.05 -6.37
N VAL A 124 -11.90 8.20 -6.33
CA VAL A 124 -12.82 7.05 -6.20
C VAL A 124 -12.79 6.16 -7.46
N ALA A 125 -12.65 6.73 -8.65
CA ALA A 125 -12.46 5.97 -9.89
C ALA A 125 -11.12 5.18 -9.88
N SER A 126 -10.05 5.76 -9.34
CA SER A 126 -8.77 5.09 -9.17
C SER A 126 -8.86 3.94 -8.15
N MET A 127 -9.60 4.14 -7.06
CA MET A 127 -9.90 3.07 -6.09
C MET A 127 -10.66 1.92 -6.74
N GLN A 128 -11.67 2.21 -7.57
CA GLN A 128 -12.42 1.20 -8.32
C GLN A 128 -11.45 0.37 -9.19
N ALA A 129 -10.65 1.03 -10.02
CA ALA A 129 -9.72 0.34 -10.92
C ALA A 129 -8.72 -0.56 -10.17
N ALA A 130 -8.19 -0.07 -9.03
CA ALA A 130 -7.29 -0.85 -8.20
C ALA A 130 -7.99 -2.05 -7.52
N ALA A 131 -9.23 -1.87 -7.06
CA ALA A 131 -10.03 -2.94 -6.47
C ALA A 131 -10.41 -4.03 -7.50
N GLU A 132 -10.74 -3.63 -8.73
CA GLU A 132 -10.97 -4.55 -9.85
C GLU A 132 -9.70 -5.34 -10.20
N GLU A 133 -8.55 -4.67 -10.29
CA GLU A 133 -7.25 -5.30 -10.54
C GLU A 133 -6.87 -6.30 -9.44
N ALA A 134 -7.09 -5.93 -8.17
CA ALA A 134 -6.82 -6.78 -7.03
C ALA A 134 -7.88 -7.90 -6.82
N HIS A 135 -9.00 -7.86 -7.53
CA HIS A 135 -10.17 -8.72 -7.33
C HIS A 135 -10.76 -8.65 -5.90
N VAL A 136 -10.83 -7.45 -5.34
CA VAL A 136 -11.43 -7.19 -4.02
C VAL A 136 -12.65 -6.28 -4.13
N GLN A 137 -13.50 -6.27 -3.10
CA GLN A 137 -14.68 -5.42 -3.04
C GLN A 137 -14.62 -4.48 -1.83
N VAL A 138 -14.96 -3.20 -2.04
CA VAL A 138 -15.20 -2.26 -0.94
C VAL A 138 -16.65 -2.44 -0.49
N VAL A 139 -16.86 -3.05 0.67
CA VAL A 139 -18.18 -3.51 1.15
C VAL A 139 -18.83 -2.58 2.18
N ALA A 140 -18.08 -1.65 2.73
CA ALA A 140 -18.58 -0.61 3.63
C ALA A 140 -17.70 0.63 3.55
N GLY A 141 -18.25 1.79 3.93
CA GLY A 141 -17.49 3.04 3.97
C GLY A 141 -18.13 4.10 4.88
N ASP A 142 -17.33 5.09 5.26
CA ASP A 142 -17.80 6.28 5.98
C ASP A 142 -17.17 7.54 5.38
N THR A 143 -17.80 8.69 5.63
CA THR A 143 -17.30 9.98 5.14
C THR A 143 -17.50 11.05 6.19
N LYS A 144 -16.44 11.77 6.51
CA LYS A 144 -16.46 12.98 7.35
C LYS A 144 -15.95 14.17 6.55
N VAL A 145 -16.50 15.33 6.83
CA VAL A 145 -15.99 16.59 6.30
C VAL A 145 -15.52 17.44 7.46
N VAL A 146 -14.29 17.96 7.34
CA VAL A 146 -13.68 18.88 8.29
C VAL A 146 -13.57 20.28 7.68
N GLU A 147 -13.46 21.29 8.53
CA GLU A 147 -13.36 22.68 8.11
C GLU A 147 -12.08 22.90 7.28
N LYS A 148 -12.12 23.93 6.44
CA LYS A 148 -10.98 24.36 5.63
C LYS A 148 -9.76 24.66 6.51
N GLY A 149 -8.59 24.13 6.13
CA GLY A 149 -7.33 24.25 6.87
C GLY A 149 -7.16 23.27 8.03
N LYS A 150 -8.08 22.26 8.16
CA LYS A 150 -8.00 21.20 9.18
C LYS A 150 -7.59 19.84 8.63
N ALA A 151 -7.53 19.71 7.30
CA ALA A 151 -6.97 18.57 6.60
C ALA A 151 -6.15 19.07 5.40
N ASP A 152 -5.68 18.18 4.58
CA ASP A 152 -4.95 18.49 3.34
C ASP A 152 -5.64 17.84 2.15
N GLY A 153 -6.86 18.29 1.91
CA GLY A 153 -7.71 17.80 0.85
C GLY A 153 -8.43 16.49 1.21
N ILE A 154 -7.74 15.35 1.17
CA ILE A 154 -8.30 14.02 1.44
C ILE A 154 -7.32 13.20 2.28
N TYR A 155 -7.86 12.54 3.31
CA TYR A 155 -7.23 11.39 3.97
C TYR A 155 -8.14 10.18 3.80
N ILE A 156 -7.55 9.01 3.59
CA ILE A 156 -8.28 7.75 3.40
C ILE A 156 -7.74 6.73 4.41
N SER A 157 -8.65 6.08 5.14
CA SER A 157 -8.30 4.89 5.93
C SER A 157 -9.07 3.70 5.39
N THR A 158 -8.37 2.58 5.22
CA THR A 158 -8.93 1.33 4.73
C THR A 158 -8.70 0.21 5.74
N SER A 159 -9.61 -0.75 5.78
CA SER A 159 -9.39 -2.02 6.49
C SER A 159 -9.69 -3.16 5.53
N GLY A 160 -8.82 -4.17 5.54
CA GLY A 160 -8.90 -5.33 4.67
C GLY A 160 -9.14 -6.62 5.43
N VAL A 161 -9.88 -7.52 4.79
CA VAL A 161 -10.13 -8.89 5.29
C VAL A 161 -9.80 -9.88 4.19
N GLY A 162 -9.00 -10.88 4.50
CA GLY A 162 -8.65 -11.98 3.62
C GLY A 162 -8.70 -13.33 4.33
N VAL A 163 -8.64 -14.40 3.52
CA VAL A 163 -8.65 -15.78 3.98
C VAL A 163 -7.27 -16.37 3.78
N LEU A 164 -6.68 -16.92 4.86
CA LEU A 164 -5.37 -17.57 4.78
C LEU A 164 -5.41 -18.77 3.84
N ILE A 165 -4.38 -18.90 3.01
CA ILE A 165 -4.16 -20.09 2.17
C ILE A 165 -3.67 -21.23 3.08
N GLU A 166 -4.37 -22.37 3.04
CA GLU A 166 -3.99 -23.54 3.84
C GLU A 166 -2.62 -24.09 3.44
N GLY A 167 -1.91 -24.68 4.41
CA GLY A 167 -0.61 -25.30 4.18
C GLY A 167 0.58 -24.36 4.33
N HIS A 168 0.36 -23.06 4.50
CA HIS A 168 1.42 -22.07 4.66
C HIS A 168 1.43 -21.47 6.07
N THR A 169 2.64 -21.22 6.58
CA THR A 169 2.86 -20.46 7.81
C THR A 169 3.83 -19.33 7.51
N ILE A 170 3.29 -18.13 7.32
CA ILE A 170 4.03 -16.94 6.91
C ILE A 170 4.00 -15.92 8.05
N GLY A 171 5.16 -15.41 8.42
CA GLY A 171 5.28 -14.41 9.47
C GLY A 171 6.70 -13.90 9.60
N GLY A 172 6.88 -12.70 10.17
CA GLY A 172 8.19 -12.10 10.33
C GLY A 172 9.15 -12.89 11.23
N GLU A 173 8.61 -13.81 12.04
CA GLU A 173 9.35 -14.70 12.95
C GLU A 173 9.75 -16.04 12.29
N GLN A 174 9.40 -16.27 11.03
CA GLN A 174 9.60 -17.57 10.37
C GLN A 174 10.90 -17.69 9.57
N ALA A 175 11.73 -16.64 9.47
CA ALA A 175 13.00 -16.71 8.74
C ALA A 175 14.00 -17.65 9.46
N LYS A 176 14.72 -18.45 8.67
CA LYS A 176 15.66 -19.47 9.16
C LYS A 176 17.04 -19.25 8.56
N PRO A 177 18.13 -19.60 9.30
CA PRO A 177 19.47 -19.62 8.71
C PRO A 177 19.53 -20.51 7.45
N GLY A 178 20.11 -19.99 6.39
CA GLY A 178 20.16 -20.63 5.06
C GLY A 178 19.09 -20.17 4.09
N ASP A 179 18.04 -19.47 4.55
CA ASP A 179 17.02 -18.92 3.67
C ASP A 179 17.59 -17.87 2.71
N ILE A 180 16.96 -17.76 1.55
CA ILE A 180 17.32 -16.84 0.47
C ILE A 180 16.36 -15.65 0.49
N ILE A 181 16.88 -14.45 0.26
CA ILE A 181 16.11 -13.19 0.26
C ILE A 181 15.90 -12.74 -1.17
N LEU A 182 14.64 -12.56 -1.54
CA LEU A 182 14.18 -12.07 -2.83
C LEU A 182 13.56 -10.69 -2.69
N VAL A 183 13.68 -9.85 -3.71
CA VAL A 183 12.87 -8.63 -3.90
C VAL A 183 12.18 -8.70 -5.26
N SER A 184 10.93 -8.24 -5.35
CA SER A 184 10.12 -8.38 -6.57
C SER A 184 10.49 -7.40 -7.69
N GLY A 185 11.45 -6.50 -7.50
CA GLY A 185 11.91 -5.56 -8.51
C GLY A 185 12.69 -4.40 -7.93
N THR A 186 12.83 -3.32 -8.72
CA THR A 186 13.60 -2.11 -8.33
C THR A 186 13.04 -1.44 -7.09
N ILE A 187 13.93 -0.91 -6.22
CA ILE A 187 13.56 -0.26 -4.99
C ILE A 187 13.66 1.27 -5.06
N GLY A 188 12.85 1.96 -4.24
CA GLY A 188 12.87 3.42 -4.08
C GLY A 188 12.05 4.19 -5.13
N ASP A 189 11.41 3.51 -6.07
CA ASP A 189 10.66 4.14 -7.16
C ASP A 189 9.50 5.01 -6.63
N HIS A 190 8.72 4.52 -5.66
CA HIS A 190 7.60 5.27 -5.09
C HIS A 190 8.06 6.55 -4.40
N GLY A 191 8.96 6.41 -3.43
CA GLY A 191 9.36 7.55 -2.61
C GLY A 191 9.96 8.68 -3.43
N ILE A 192 10.81 8.37 -4.42
CA ILE A 192 11.39 9.38 -5.32
C ILE A 192 10.34 9.97 -6.27
N ALA A 193 9.40 9.17 -6.81
CA ALA A 193 8.33 9.69 -7.67
C ALA A 193 7.41 10.68 -6.95
N VAL A 194 7.04 10.40 -5.69
CA VAL A 194 6.25 11.33 -4.87
C VAL A 194 7.04 12.57 -4.51
N LEU A 195 8.31 12.44 -4.15
CA LEU A 195 9.18 13.58 -3.83
C LEU A 195 9.38 14.51 -5.04
N GLU A 196 9.57 13.92 -6.24
CA GLU A 196 9.61 14.68 -7.49
C GLU A 196 8.31 15.44 -7.75
N ALA A 197 7.16 14.81 -7.53
CA ALA A 197 5.85 15.41 -7.72
C ALA A 197 5.57 16.60 -6.78
N ARG A 198 6.29 16.70 -5.66
CA ARG A 198 6.27 17.89 -4.77
C ARG A 198 7.01 19.09 -5.36
N GLY A 199 7.89 18.85 -6.31
CA GLY A 199 8.74 19.90 -6.88
C GLY A 199 10.01 20.21 -6.06
N ASP A 200 10.33 19.39 -5.05
CA ASP A 200 11.42 19.67 -4.11
C ASP A 200 12.81 19.31 -4.67
N LEU A 201 12.89 18.56 -5.78
CA LEU A 201 14.16 18.02 -6.28
C LEU A 201 14.94 18.96 -7.21
N GLY A 202 14.29 19.98 -7.77
CA GLY A 202 14.93 20.88 -8.74
C GLY A 202 15.31 20.24 -10.09
N PHE A 203 14.99 18.95 -10.28
CA PHE A 203 15.14 18.22 -11.54
C PHE A 203 13.88 17.37 -11.80
N GLN A 204 13.69 16.98 -13.05
CA GLN A 204 12.56 16.12 -13.45
C GLN A 204 13.10 14.80 -13.98
N THR A 205 12.53 13.70 -13.53
CA THR A 205 12.73 12.36 -14.07
C THR A 205 11.45 11.91 -14.79
N GLN A 206 11.49 10.76 -15.47
CA GLN A 206 10.29 10.10 -15.98
C GLN A 206 9.87 8.95 -15.05
N LEU A 207 10.32 9.01 -13.80
CA LEU A 207 10.06 7.98 -12.81
C LEU A 207 8.57 7.95 -12.46
N LYS A 208 8.05 6.73 -12.33
CA LYS A 208 6.69 6.48 -11.86
C LYS A 208 6.74 5.68 -10.59
N SER A 209 5.81 5.98 -9.69
CA SER A 209 5.57 5.14 -8.52
C SER A 209 5.29 3.70 -8.93
N ASP A 210 5.75 2.78 -8.11
CA ASP A 210 5.58 1.34 -8.28
C ASP A 210 4.28 0.79 -7.68
N ILE A 211 3.35 1.63 -7.21
CA ILE A 211 2.10 1.18 -6.58
C ILE A 211 1.41 0.09 -7.38
N ALA A 212 1.24 -1.08 -6.77
CA ALA A 212 0.62 -2.24 -7.39
C ALA A 212 0.01 -3.19 -6.36
N PRO A 213 -1.08 -3.93 -6.70
CA PRO A 213 -1.60 -5.00 -5.87
C PRO A 213 -0.78 -6.27 -6.10
N LEU A 214 -0.14 -6.78 -5.05
CA LEU A 214 0.79 -7.91 -5.11
C LEU A 214 0.14 -9.27 -4.80
N ASN A 215 -1.15 -9.27 -4.45
CA ASN A 215 -1.86 -10.47 -4.03
C ASN A 215 -1.85 -11.60 -5.09
N HIS A 216 -1.87 -11.25 -6.38
CA HIS A 216 -1.78 -12.26 -7.45
C HIS A 216 -0.37 -12.85 -7.54
N LEU A 217 0.68 -12.04 -7.45
CA LEU A 217 2.07 -12.48 -7.41
C LEU A 217 2.29 -13.46 -6.23
N ILE A 218 1.87 -13.05 -5.03
CA ILE A 218 2.01 -13.86 -3.83
C ILE A 218 1.27 -15.19 -3.99
N ARG A 219 0.04 -15.17 -4.51
CA ARG A 219 -0.73 -16.39 -4.74
C ARG A 219 -0.01 -17.37 -5.68
N GLU A 220 0.61 -16.88 -6.76
CA GLU A 220 1.36 -17.75 -7.67
C GLU A 220 2.64 -18.30 -7.02
N MET A 221 3.34 -17.52 -6.19
CA MET A 221 4.47 -18.01 -5.39
C MET A 221 4.05 -19.13 -4.44
N LEU A 222 2.95 -18.96 -3.71
CA LEU A 222 2.45 -19.95 -2.75
C LEU A 222 1.87 -21.22 -3.40
N LYS A 223 1.44 -21.17 -4.66
CA LYS A 223 1.01 -22.37 -5.40
C LYS A 223 2.18 -23.30 -5.74
N VAL A 224 3.37 -22.76 -5.89
CA VAL A 224 4.53 -23.57 -6.35
C VAL A 224 5.42 -24.04 -5.22
N SER A 225 5.31 -23.46 -4.03
CA SER A 225 6.18 -23.81 -2.90
C SER A 225 5.51 -23.54 -1.56
N ASP A 226 5.70 -24.44 -0.61
CA ASP A 226 5.38 -24.25 0.81
C ASP A 226 6.57 -23.68 1.63
N GLN A 227 7.70 -23.41 0.96
CA GLN A 227 8.93 -22.88 1.56
C GLN A 227 9.00 -21.33 1.49
N VAL A 228 7.88 -20.64 1.43
CA VAL A 228 7.81 -19.18 1.63
C VAL A 228 7.60 -18.94 3.12
N HIS A 229 8.65 -18.45 3.79
CA HIS A 229 8.65 -18.29 5.24
C HIS A 229 8.20 -16.87 5.65
N VAL A 230 8.67 -15.84 4.94
CA VAL A 230 8.34 -14.45 5.25
C VAL A 230 7.99 -13.71 3.96
N LEU A 231 6.95 -12.89 4.04
CA LEU A 231 6.60 -11.88 3.04
C LEU A 231 6.47 -10.53 3.76
N ARG A 232 6.98 -9.47 3.16
CA ARG A 232 6.85 -8.11 3.68
C ARG A 232 6.90 -7.11 2.53
N ASP A 233 6.00 -6.12 2.53
CA ASP A 233 6.09 -4.96 1.67
C ASP A 233 7.00 -3.90 2.31
N PRO A 234 8.04 -3.46 1.62
CA PRO A 234 9.00 -2.50 2.14
C PRO A 234 8.51 -1.05 1.94
N THR A 235 7.41 -0.68 2.62
CA THR A 235 6.80 0.65 2.57
C THR A 235 7.65 1.68 3.33
N ARG A 236 7.14 2.32 4.38
CA ARG A 236 7.89 3.32 5.15
C ARG A 236 9.17 2.76 5.77
N GLY A 237 10.28 3.48 5.53
CA GLY A 237 11.61 3.04 5.95
C GLY A 237 12.23 1.97 5.03
N GLY A 238 11.52 1.61 3.96
CA GLY A 238 12.01 0.79 2.86
C GLY A 238 12.44 -0.62 3.25
N VAL A 239 13.26 -1.21 2.42
CA VAL A 239 13.84 -2.56 2.61
C VAL A 239 14.64 -2.64 3.91
N ALA A 240 15.32 -1.55 4.30
CA ALA A 240 16.11 -1.50 5.53
C ALA A 240 15.25 -1.74 6.77
N SER A 241 14.12 -1.05 6.92
CA SER A 241 13.22 -1.22 8.06
C SER A 241 12.59 -2.61 8.08
N ALA A 242 12.03 -3.05 6.94
CA ALA A 242 11.40 -4.35 6.80
C ALA A 242 12.34 -5.50 7.21
N LEU A 243 13.58 -5.52 6.69
CA LEU A 243 14.54 -6.58 6.99
C LEU A 243 15.13 -6.51 8.41
N ASN A 244 15.26 -5.32 8.99
CA ASN A 244 15.65 -5.18 10.41
C ASN A 244 14.58 -5.74 11.35
N GLU A 245 13.30 -5.49 11.05
CA GLU A 245 12.19 -6.05 11.82
C GLU A 245 12.19 -7.57 11.75
N ILE A 246 12.32 -8.14 10.56
CA ILE A 246 12.38 -9.59 10.34
C ILE A 246 13.60 -10.21 11.09
N ALA A 247 14.79 -9.60 10.97
CA ALA A 247 15.98 -10.08 11.65
C ALA A 247 15.78 -10.16 13.18
N ARG A 248 15.09 -9.17 13.76
CA ARG A 248 14.78 -9.14 15.20
C ARG A 248 13.70 -10.14 15.58
N GLN A 249 12.61 -10.23 14.79
CA GLN A 249 11.49 -11.12 15.06
C GLN A 249 11.90 -12.60 14.98
N SER A 250 12.71 -12.95 13.99
CA SER A 250 13.23 -14.31 13.80
C SER A 250 14.47 -14.62 14.63
N GLY A 251 15.14 -13.62 15.23
CA GLY A 251 16.40 -13.81 15.97
C GLY A 251 17.56 -14.26 15.08
N VAL A 252 17.61 -13.82 13.84
CA VAL A 252 18.61 -14.20 12.81
C VAL A 252 19.44 -12.99 12.36
N CYS A 253 20.49 -13.24 11.57
CA CYS A 253 21.20 -12.22 10.80
C CYS A 253 20.71 -12.22 9.38
N VAL A 254 20.35 -11.06 8.85
CA VAL A 254 20.06 -10.86 7.44
C VAL A 254 21.29 -10.24 6.77
N THR A 255 21.78 -10.83 5.68
CA THR A 255 22.95 -10.32 4.95
C THR A 255 22.57 -10.04 3.51
N LEU A 256 22.65 -8.77 3.11
CA LEU A 256 22.41 -8.31 1.74
C LEU A 256 23.72 -8.26 0.93
N ASN A 257 23.60 -8.35 -0.39
CA ASN A 257 24.65 -8.07 -1.34
C ASN A 257 24.34 -6.77 -2.09
N GLU A 258 25.08 -5.70 -1.85
CA GLU A 258 24.85 -4.38 -2.42
C GLU A 258 24.73 -4.40 -3.95
N SER A 259 25.62 -5.17 -4.63
CA SER A 259 25.63 -5.24 -6.10
C SER A 259 24.43 -5.99 -6.69
N ALA A 260 23.69 -6.75 -5.87
CA ALA A 260 22.50 -7.47 -6.31
C ALA A 260 21.19 -6.67 -6.09
N ILE A 261 21.24 -5.55 -5.36
CA ILE A 261 20.05 -4.75 -5.08
C ILE A 261 19.68 -3.92 -6.32
N PRO A 262 18.48 -4.13 -6.90
CA PRO A 262 18.09 -3.45 -8.12
C PRO A 262 17.62 -2.02 -7.81
N VAL A 263 18.36 -1.03 -8.27
CA VAL A 263 18.03 0.41 -8.14
C VAL A 263 18.06 1.06 -9.52
N ARG A 264 17.01 1.76 -9.89
CA ARG A 264 17.00 2.49 -11.17
C ARG A 264 18.04 3.63 -11.15
N PRO A 265 18.71 3.93 -12.27
CA PRO A 265 19.70 5.01 -12.33
C PRO A 265 19.13 6.36 -11.88
N SER A 266 17.87 6.66 -12.19
CA SER A 266 17.19 7.89 -11.75
C SER A 266 16.98 7.94 -10.23
N VAL A 267 16.66 6.81 -9.59
CA VAL A 267 16.55 6.71 -8.13
C VAL A 267 17.92 6.85 -7.48
N ALA A 268 18.94 6.16 -8.00
CA ALA A 268 20.29 6.24 -7.49
C ALA A 268 20.83 7.70 -7.54
N ALA A 269 20.66 8.38 -8.69
CA ALA A 269 21.07 9.78 -8.85
C ALA A 269 20.33 10.72 -7.90
N ALA A 270 19.02 10.55 -7.73
CA ALA A 270 18.24 11.34 -6.79
C ALA A 270 18.72 11.13 -5.34
N CYS A 271 18.95 9.89 -4.94
CA CYS A 271 19.46 9.55 -3.61
C CYS A 271 20.87 10.13 -3.38
N GLU A 272 21.76 10.08 -4.38
CA GLU A 272 23.09 10.69 -4.28
C GLU A 272 23.03 12.20 -4.04
N ILE A 273 22.18 12.92 -4.81
CA ILE A 273 22.00 14.38 -4.67
C ILE A 273 21.44 14.74 -3.28
N LEU A 274 20.51 13.93 -2.77
CA LEU A 274 19.81 14.17 -1.51
C LEU A 274 20.56 13.63 -0.27
N GLY A 275 21.62 12.84 -0.46
CA GLY A 275 22.31 12.14 0.61
C GLY A 275 21.48 11.02 1.23
N PHE A 276 20.59 10.40 0.46
CA PHE A 276 19.75 9.28 0.89
C PHE A 276 20.37 7.94 0.48
N ASP A 277 20.06 6.88 1.24
CA ASP A 277 20.35 5.53 0.85
C ASP A 277 19.05 4.88 0.29
N PRO A 278 19.04 4.32 -0.93
CA PRO A 278 17.87 3.72 -1.54
C PRO A 278 17.18 2.65 -0.68
N LEU A 279 17.92 1.98 0.20
CA LEU A 279 17.36 0.98 1.11
C LEU A 279 16.28 1.52 2.03
N TYR A 280 16.27 2.83 2.32
CA TYR A 280 15.30 3.47 3.23
C TYR A 280 14.15 4.15 2.49
N ILE A 281 14.19 4.18 1.17
CA ILE A 281 13.14 4.82 0.36
C ILE A 281 11.93 3.88 0.27
N ALA A 282 10.73 4.46 0.45
CA ALA A 282 9.48 3.72 0.44
C ALA A 282 9.14 3.12 -0.94
N ASN A 283 8.50 1.95 -0.90
CA ASN A 283 7.96 1.24 -2.06
C ASN A 283 6.51 0.87 -1.76
N GLU A 284 5.63 0.90 -2.76
CA GLU A 284 4.19 0.64 -2.58
C GLU A 284 3.67 -0.50 -3.48
N GLY A 285 4.55 -1.07 -4.30
CA GLY A 285 4.25 -2.21 -5.17
C GLY A 285 5.43 -3.17 -5.27
N LYS A 286 6.16 -3.34 -4.17
CA LYS A 286 7.24 -4.32 -4.04
C LYS A 286 7.03 -5.20 -2.82
N LEU A 287 7.56 -6.41 -2.90
CA LEU A 287 7.68 -7.30 -1.75
C LEU A 287 9.11 -7.78 -1.57
N VAL A 288 9.46 -8.03 -0.32
CA VAL A 288 10.60 -8.84 0.08
C VAL A 288 10.05 -10.20 0.50
N ALA A 289 10.62 -11.28 -0.05
CA ALA A 289 10.30 -12.64 0.33
C ALA A 289 11.55 -13.32 0.90
N ILE A 290 11.38 -14.07 1.98
CA ILE A 290 12.41 -14.95 2.54
C ILE A 290 11.91 -16.38 2.37
N VAL A 291 12.70 -17.20 1.67
CA VAL A 291 12.28 -18.52 1.17
C VAL A 291 13.35 -19.56 1.42
N GLY A 292 12.95 -20.82 1.55
CA GLY A 292 13.88 -21.94 1.65
C GLY A 292 14.80 -22.05 0.42
N PRO A 293 16.09 -22.37 0.61
CA PRO A 293 17.07 -22.35 -0.48
C PRO A 293 16.77 -23.36 -1.60
N GLU A 294 16.13 -24.48 -1.28
CA GLU A 294 15.77 -25.53 -2.24
C GLU A 294 14.73 -25.07 -3.28
N ASP A 295 13.83 -24.18 -2.91
CA ASP A 295 12.76 -23.66 -3.77
C ASP A 295 13.00 -22.24 -4.28
N ALA A 296 14.06 -21.57 -3.87
CA ALA A 296 14.33 -20.17 -4.20
C ALA A 296 14.34 -19.92 -5.73
N SER A 297 15.00 -20.78 -6.50
CA SER A 297 15.03 -20.67 -7.97
C SER A 297 13.67 -20.91 -8.61
N LYS A 298 12.87 -21.81 -8.09
CA LYS A 298 11.50 -22.11 -8.58
C LYS A 298 10.57 -20.93 -8.31
N ILE A 299 10.64 -20.37 -7.10
CA ILE A 299 9.87 -19.19 -6.72
C ILE A 299 10.27 -17.99 -7.57
N LEU A 300 11.57 -17.72 -7.73
CA LEU A 300 12.08 -16.63 -8.57
C LEU A 300 11.59 -16.74 -10.02
N ASN A 301 11.66 -17.94 -10.62
CA ASN A 301 11.15 -18.18 -11.97
C ASN A 301 9.64 -17.93 -12.08
N THR A 302 8.87 -18.27 -11.05
CA THR A 302 7.44 -17.98 -10.99
C THR A 302 7.18 -16.49 -10.90
N MET A 303 7.97 -15.77 -10.08
CA MET A 303 7.88 -14.31 -10.00
C MET A 303 8.13 -13.66 -11.37
N HIS A 304 9.17 -14.06 -12.09
CA HIS A 304 9.46 -13.52 -13.44
C HIS A 304 8.35 -13.72 -14.47
N GLN A 305 7.48 -14.71 -14.27
CA GLN A 305 6.35 -15.00 -15.17
C GLN A 305 5.05 -14.34 -14.73
N THR A 306 5.07 -13.62 -13.61
CA THR A 306 3.88 -13.02 -13.00
C THR A 306 4.01 -11.50 -12.98
N PRO A 307 2.93 -10.75 -13.30
CA PRO A 307 2.93 -9.30 -13.20
C PRO A 307 3.45 -8.80 -11.85
N TYR A 308 4.26 -7.74 -11.89
CA TYR A 308 4.94 -7.11 -10.75
C TYR A 308 6.09 -7.92 -10.13
N GLY A 309 6.46 -9.05 -10.74
CA GLY A 309 7.60 -9.86 -10.36
C GLY A 309 8.63 -10.07 -11.47
N GLU A 310 8.45 -9.45 -12.64
CA GLU A 310 9.29 -9.65 -13.83
C GLU A 310 10.76 -9.30 -13.57
N ASP A 311 11.00 -8.29 -12.73
CA ASP A 311 12.33 -7.80 -12.35
C ASP A 311 12.81 -8.36 -10.99
N ALA A 312 12.21 -9.45 -10.51
CA ALA A 312 12.57 -10.04 -9.22
C ALA A 312 14.01 -10.56 -9.23
N VAL A 313 14.71 -10.41 -8.11
CA VAL A 313 16.11 -10.87 -7.96
C VAL A 313 16.38 -11.38 -6.53
N ILE A 314 17.40 -12.21 -6.40
CA ILE A 314 17.98 -12.58 -5.11
C ILE A 314 18.90 -11.45 -4.65
N ILE A 315 18.67 -10.93 -3.44
CA ILE A 315 19.44 -9.80 -2.87
C ILE A 315 20.29 -10.19 -1.66
N GLY A 316 20.12 -11.39 -1.12
CA GLY A 316 20.87 -11.80 0.06
C GLY A 316 20.46 -13.15 0.61
N GLU A 317 20.92 -13.42 1.82
CA GLU A 317 20.72 -14.66 2.54
C GLU A 317 20.53 -14.43 4.04
N VAL A 318 19.92 -15.37 4.72
CA VAL A 318 19.74 -15.39 6.18
C VAL A 318 20.85 -16.22 6.80
N GLN A 319 21.48 -15.70 7.86
CA GLN A 319 22.55 -16.35 8.62
C GLN A 319 22.18 -16.47 10.09
N GLU A 320 22.83 -17.37 10.81
CA GLU A 320 22.56 -17.58 12.24
C GLU A 320 23.01 -16.38 13.10
N VAL A 321 24.17 -15.82 12.82
CA VAL A 321 24.81 -14.77 13.64
C VAL A 321 25.41 -13.65 12.79
N PRO A 322 25.46 -12.42 13.33
CA PRO A 322 24.98 -11.95 14.64
C PRO A 322 23.46 -11.76 14.65
N THR A 323 22.78 -12.27 15.68
CA THR A 323 21.31 -12.27 15.76
C THR A 323 20.72 -10.85 15.80
N GLY A 324 19.55 -10.67 15.18
CA GLY A 324 18.79 -9.42 15.17
C GLY A 324 19.49 -8.29 14.41
N ARG A 325 20.32 -8.60 13.40
CA ARG A 325 21.09 -7.61 12.63
C ARG A 325 20.85 -7.74 11.14
N LEU A 326 20.81 -6.58 10.49
CA LEU A 326 20.88 -6.45 9.03
C LEU A 326 22.29 -5.97 8.65
N LEU A 327 22.97 -6.77 7.85
CA LEU A 327 24.29 -6.49 7.31
C LEU A 327 24.22 -6.33 5.81
N MET A 328 25.14 -5.59 5.22
CA MET A 328 25.30 -5.47 3.77
C MET A 328 26.77 -5.68 3.38
N LYS A 329 27.02 -6.66 2.54
CA LYS A 329 28.30 -6.82 1.85
C LYS A 329 28.39 -5.77 0.75
N THR A 330 29.33 -4.84 0.87
CA THR A 330 29.49 -3.73 -0.08
C THR A 330 30.21 -4.18 -1.34
N ALA A 331 30.02 -3.44 -2.43
CA ALA A 331 30.72 -3.67 -3.69
C ALA A 331 32.26 -3.61 -3.56
N LEU A 332 32.78 -2.96 -2.52
CA LEU A 332 34.21 -2.88 -2.19
C LEU A 332 34.71 -4.07 -1.36
N GLY A 333 33.85 -5.06 -1.06
CA GLY A 333 34.21 -6.26 -0.30
C GLY A 333 34.22 -6.07 1.22
N THR A 334 33.77 -4.94 1.74
CA THR A 334 33.57 -4.71 3.17
C THR A 334 32.15 -5.04 3.60
N THR A 335 31.90 -5.13 4.91
CA THR A 335 30.56 -5.32 5.47
C THR A 335 30.19 -4.11 6.32
N ARG A 336 28.99 -3.55 6.07
CA ARG A 336 28.42 -2.51 6.93
C ARG A 336 27.15 -3.00 7.62
N VAL A 337 26.87 -2.44 8.80
CA VAL A 337 25.58 -2.59 9.45
C VAL A 337 24.59 -1.65 8.80
N VAL A 338 23.39 -2.13 8.49
CA VAL A 338 22.25 -1.33 8.05
C VAL A 338 21.28 -1.24 9.23
N ASP A 339 21.18 -0.10 9.88
CA ASP A 339 20.31 0.07 11.06
C ASP A 339 18.98 0.72 10.67
N VAL A 340 18.01 0.74 11.58
CA VAL A 340 16.75 1.47 11.38
C VAL A 340 17.00 2.96 11.49
N LEU A 341 16.23 3.76 10.71
CA LEU A 341 16.28 5.22 10.82
C LEU A 341 15.80 5.69 12.20
N ALA A 342 16.49 6.68 12.75
CA ALA A 342 16.10 7.32 14.01
C ALA A 342 14.93 8.32 13.86
N GLY A 343 14.44 8.56 12.63
CA GLY A 343 13.37 9.50 12.32
C GLY A 343 12.76 9.24 10.95
N GLU A 344 11.81 10.09 10.54
CA GLU A 344 11.15 10.00 9.25
C GLU A 344 12.01 10.66 8.17
N LEU A 345 12.32 9.92 7.10
CA LEU A 345 13.12 10.43 5.97
C LEU A 345 12.26 11.22 4.99
N LEU A 346 11.09 10.71 4.67
CA LEU A 346 10.15 11.28 3.69
C LEU A 346 8.74 11.33 4.30
N PRO A 347 8.32 12.45 4.91
CA PRO A 347 7.00 12.57 5.51
C PRO A 347 5.89 12.58 4.43
N ARG A 348 4.72 12.03 4.78
CA ARG A 348 3.51 12.04 3.95
C ARG A 348 3.74 11.42 2.57
N ILE A 349 4.33 10.23 2.58
CA ILE A 349 4.67 9.49 1.36
C ILE A 349 3.59 8.47 1.00
N CYS A 350 2.87 7.99 2.00
CA CYS A 350 1.80 6.99 1.86
C CYS A 350 0.63 7.24 2.80
#